data_628521352343d007ee9464bd40ecd714
#
_entry.id   628521352343d007ee9464bd40ecd714
#
_cell.length_a   1.000
_cell.length_b   1.000
_cell.length_c   1.000
_cell.angle_alpha   90.00
_cell.angle_beta   90.00
_cell.angle_gamma   90.00
#
_symmetry.space_group_name_H-M   'P 1'
#
loop_
_entity.id
_entity.type
_entity.pdbx_description
1 polymer ?
#
loop_
_entity_poly.entity_id
_entity_poly.type
_entity_poly.pdbx_seq_one_letter_code
_entity_poly.pdbx_strand_id
1 'polypeptide(L)'
;MFVVRRESHNPILAPRREHPWEALGTYNPAAVQTPEGIRMYYRALANPAALVSPYAGQSTIGMAFSEDGVHFHSRRQVLMPHETWEAFGCEDPRATILNGQTYLSYTALGGYPFHADNIKVGMAISKDGEKFDERHLVTPFNAKAFTLFPDKVDGPDGQAKYAALLSVHTDRPPSEICLALADKVEDFWSADFWTKWYANWHTHALTLRRSDRDHIECGAPPIKIEGGWLILYSYIVNYFGGGPKVFGIEAALLDLKDPSKIIGRTYPFLVPQEIYERYGVVPEVVFPTSAIANNDGTIDCYYGAADTVCAKARLKMRDLLATLEAGGRTQAITRAPSNPILTPQGDGFEKRATFNAAAIDLKGTAYLVYRAMSDDRTSTFGLATSRDGVHIDERVSKPCYTPRADFEMKHGEGNSGCEDPRIVRIDDTLYMTYTAYDAVRAPRGAITSISVNDFLARRFDTWAMPALVTPDQVDDKDVGLLPEAVRGQYLLYHRVSGRICADLLPDLTFQKPVSRCIEIMGPRDGMWDSLKVGIAGPPIKVEGGWLLVYHGVSRRSRYRLGAALLDPSGITVVSRTADPIFEAVESYEQEGEVSHVVFSCGQVVRGDTLYVYYGGADKVLGVATGSLSHILSALT
;
A
#
# COMPACT_ATOMS: atom_id res chain seq x y z
N MET A 1 10.30 -4.18 2.08
CA MET A 1 9.75 -3.11 1.22
C MET A 1 9.50 -3.69 -0.17
N PHE A 2 8.31 -3.53 -0.71
CA PHE A 2 7.94 -4.01 -2.05
C PHE A 2 6.98 -3.04 -2.75
N VAL A 3 6.87 -3.20 -4.06
CA VAL A 3 5.98 -2.42 -4.91
C VAL A 3 5.02 -3.37 -5.63
N VAL A 4 3.78 -2.95 -5.78
CA VAL A 4 2.77 -3.65 -6.58
C VAL A 4 2.48 -2.82 -7.82
N ARG A 5 2.66 -3.42 -8.98
CA ARG A 5 2.43 -2.77 -10.28
C ARG A 5 1.22 -3.38 -10.95
N ARG A 6 0.23 -2.58 -11.19
CA ARG A 6 -0.90 -2.96 -12.03
C ARG A 6 -0.43 -3.11 -13.47
N GLU A 7 -0.95 -4.14 -14.17
CA GLU A 7 -0.69 -4.29 -15.59
C GLU A 7 -1.25 -3.09 -16.37
N SER A 8 -0.44 -2.55 -17.29
CA SER A 8 -0.82 -1.36 -18.06
C SER A 8 -2.02 -1.57 -18.99
N HIS A 9 -2.28 -2.83 -19.37
CA HIS A 9 -3.41 -3.23 -20.21
C HIS A 9 -4.66 -3.63 -19.41
N ASN A 10 -4.67 -3.38 -18.09
CA ASN A 10 -5.88 -3.62 -17.32
C ASN A 10 -7.06 -2.75 -17.78
N PRO A 11 -8.25 -3.32 -17.82
CA PRO A 11 -8.61 -4.71 -17.47
C PRO A 11 -8.18 -5.71 -18.54
N ILE A 12 -7.55 -6.83 -18.12
CA ILE A 12 -7.10 -7.90 -19.05
C ILE A 12 -8.24 -8.74 -19.63
N LEU A 13 -9.40 -8.73 -18.98
CA LEU A 13 -10.62 -9.34 -19.49
C LEU A 13 -11.82 -8.50 -19.03
N ALA A 14 -12.65 -8.07 -19.97
CA ALA A 14 -13.86 -7.29 -19.72
C ALA A 14 -15.09 -7.94 -20.37
N PRO A 15 -16.32 -7.68 -19.89
CA PRO A 15 -17.55 -8.23 -20.44
C PRO A 15 -17.70 -7.96 -21.95
N ARG A 16 -18.30 -8.90 -22.66
CA ARG A 16 -18.66 -8.75 -24.09
C ARG A 16 -20.16 -8.84 -24.27
N ARG A 17 -20.76 -7.80 -24.79
CA ARG A 17 -22.21 -7.73 -25.00
C ARG A 17 -22.71 -8.76 -26.01
N GLU A 18 -21.87 -9.15 -26.95
CA GLU A 18 -22.13 -10.18 -27.97
C GLU A 18 -22.15 -11.61 -27.38
N HIS A 19 -21.66 -11.79 -26.16
CA HIS A 19 -21.73 -13.05 -25.42
C HIS A 19 -22.74 -12.92 -24.27
N PRO A 20 -24.01 -13.32 -24.43
CA PRO A 20 -25.05 -13.10 -23.39
C PRO A 20 -24.69 -13.66 -22.01
N TRP A 21 -23.92 -14.75 -21.95
CA TRP A 21 -23.54 -15.45 -20.72
C TRP A 21 -22.44 -14.72 -19.90
N GLU A 22 -21.73 -13.74 -20.50
CA GLU A 22 -20.72 -12.92 -19.85
C GLU A 22 -20.93 -11.41 -20.03
N ALA A 23 -22.12 -11.00 -20.47
CA ALA A 23 -22.36 -9.63 -20.92
C ALA A 23 -22.41 -8.59 -19.81
N LEU A 24 -22.60 -9.00 -18.54
CA LEU A 24 -22.65 -8.09 -17.40
C LEU A 24 -21.33 -8.08 -16.61
N GLY A 25 -20.63 -9.20 -16.51
CA GLY A 25 -19.38 -9.29 -15.75
C GLY A 25 -18.50 -10.47 -16.17
N THR A 26 -17.17 -10.26 -16.10
CA THR A 26 -16.13 -11.28 -16.25
C THR A 26 -15.08 -11.02 -15.18
N TYR A 27 -15.14 -11.69 -14.04
CA TYR A 27 -14.32 -11.35 -12.88
C TYR A 27 -13.91 -12.59 -12.06
N ASN A 28 -13.14 -12.38 -11.00
CA ASN A 28 -12.62 -13.41 -10.11
C ASN A 28 -11.87 -14.53 -10.89
N PRO A 29 -10.74 -14.18 -11.58
CA PRO A 29 -10.05 -15.07 -12.49
C PRO A 29 -9.23 -16.14 -11.78
N ALA A 30 -9.39 -17.40 -12.15
CA ALA A 30 -8.55 -18.53 -11.74
C ALA A 30 -7.57 -18.88 -12.86
N ALA A 31 -6.41 -18.23 -12.89
CA ALA A 31 -5.38 -18.45 -13.89
C ALA A 31 -4.45 -19.60 -13.46
N VAL A 32 -4.14 -20.47 -14.41
CA VAL A 32 -3.17 -21.56 -14.23
C VAL A 32 -2.16 -21.57 -15.38
N GLN A 33 -0.90 -21.88 -15.05
CA GLN A 33 0.15 -22.03 -16.04
C GLN A 33 0.00 -23.40 -16.73
N THR A 34 0.02 -23.39 -18.07
CA THR A 34 0.11 -24.61 -18.91
C THR A 34 1.38 -24.55 -19.76
N PRO A 35 1.78 -25.64 -20.43
CA PRO A 35 2.92 -25.60 -21.34
C PRO A 35 2.76 -24.60 -22.49
N GLU A 36 1.52 -24.35 -22.92
CA GLU A 36 1.20 -23.49 -24.05
C GLU A 36 1.03 -22.01 -23.66
N GLY A 37 0.81 -21.70 -22.38
CA GLY A 37 0.54 -20.36 -21.89
C GLY A 37 -0.31 -20.35 -20.61
N ILE A 38 -1.12 -19.32 -20.43
CA ILE A 38 -2.00 -19.13 -19.27
C ILE A 38 -3.43 -19.48 -19.68
N ARG A 39 -4.02 -20.44 -18.98
CA ARG A 39 -5.45 -20.73 -19.04
C ARG A 39 -6.13 -20.04 -17.86
N MET A 40 -7.18 -19.26 -18.13
CA MET A 40 -7.91 -18.52 -17.12
C MET A 40 -9.36 -18.98 -17.09
N TYR A 41 -9.83 -19.45 -15.94
CA TYR A 41 -11.25 -19.62 -15.65
C TYR A 41 -11.73 -18.37 -14.91
N TYR A 42 -12.95 -17.93 -15.17
CA TYR A 42 -13.47 -16.71 -14.57
C TYR A 42 -14.97 -16.81 -14.33
N ARG A 43 -15.45 -16.10 -13.32
CA ARG A 43 -16.90 -15.92 -13.14
C ARG A 43 -17.42 -15.08 -14.28
N ALA A 44 -18.41 -15.62 -14.97
CA ALA A 44 -19.11 -14.98 -16.06
C ALA A 44 -20.54 -14.68 -15.62
N LEU A 45 -20.92 -13.40 -15.61
CA LEU A 45 -22.22 -12.94 -15.19
C LEU A 45 -23.08 -12.58 -16.41
N ALA A 46 -24.16 -13.31 -16.57
CA ALA A 46 -25.10 -13.12 -17.68
C ALA A 46 -25.92 -11.85 -17.50
N ASN A 47 -26.31 -11.23 -18.64
CA ASN A 47 -27.30 -10.16 -18.61
C ASN A 47 -28.70 -10.76 -18.38
N PRO A 48 -29.42 -10.39 -17.32
CA PRO A 48 -30.77 -10.91 -17.04
C PRO A 48 -31.76 -10.70 -18.19
N ALA A 49 -31.62 -9.61 -18.94
CA ALA A 49 -32.48 -9.32 -20.10
C ALA A 49 -32.27 -10.28 -21.28
N ALA A 50 -31.15 -11.00 -21.34
CA ALA A 50 -30.82 -11.98 -22.38
C ALA A 50 -31.22 -13.42 -22.00
N LEU A 51 -31.63 -13.64 -20.75
CA LEU A 51 -32.01 -14.95 -20.23
C LEU A 51 -33.53 -15.00 -19.97
N VAL A 52 -34.14 -16.10 -20.30
CA VAL A 52 -35.53 -16.42 -19.92
C VAL A 52 -35.63 -16.78 -18.43
N SER A 53 -34.58 -16.52 -17.66
CA SER A 53 -34.51 -16.81 -16.22
C SER A 53 -35.13 -15.65 -15.41
N PRO A 54 -36.00 -15.92 -14.44
CA PRO A 54 -36.53 -14.91 -13.54
C PRO A 54 -35.49 -14.40 -12.53
N TYR A 55 -34.27 -14.97 -12.52
CA TYR A 55 -33.22 -14.67 -11.56
C TYR A 55 -32.25 -13.64 -12.13
N ALA A 56 -32.05 -12.57 -11.40
CA ALA A 56 -31.11 -11.52 -11.79
C ALA A 56 -29.68 -12.08 -11.79
N GLY A 57 -29.08 -12.20 -12.98
CA GLY A 57 -27.67 -12.49 -13.13
C GLY A 57 -27.25 -13.91 -12.78
N GLN A 58 -27.56 -14.88 -13.63
CA GLN A 58 -27.00 -16.23 -13.45
C GLN A 58 -25.51 -16.23 -13.68
N SER A 59 -24.75 -16.68 -12.67
CA SER A 59 -23.29 -16.87 -12.74
C SER A 59 -22.96 -18.25 -13.32
N THR A 60 -22.02 -18.26 -14.26
CA THR A 60 -21.42 -19.47 -14.85
C THR A 60 -19.90 -19.30 -14.86
N ILE A 61 -19.15 -20.32 -15.28
CA ILE A 61 -17.70 -20.20 -15.41
C ILE A 61 -17.32 -20.22 -16.88
N GLY A 62 -16.66 -19.12 -17.30
CA GLY A 62 -16.02 -18.98 -18.58
C GLY A 62 -14.56 -19.41 -18.53
N MET A 63 -13.97 -19.66 -19.71
CA MET A 63 -12.54 -19.91 -19.87
C MET A 63 -12.00 -19.06 -21.02
N ALA A 64 -10.80 -18.55 -20.87
CA ALA A 64 -10.02 -17.88 -21.89
C ALA A 64 -8.58 -18.34 -21.86
N PHE A 65 -7.83 -18.10 -22.92
CA PHE A 65 -6.43 -18.49 -23.06
C PHE A 65 -5.56 -17.28 -23.43
N SER A 66 -4.30 -17.26 -23.00
CA SER A 66 -3.32 -16.23 -23.31
C SER A 66 -1.90 -16.82 -23.33
N GLU A 67 -1.09 -16.46 -24.30
CA GLU A 67 0.32 -16.82 -24.38
C GLU A 67 1.19 -15.99 -23.42
N ASP A 68 0.78 -14.75 -23.12
CA ASP A 68 1.58 -13.79 -22.32
C ASP A 68 0.97 -13.45 -20.94
N GLY A 69 -0.23 -14.00 -20.64
CA GLY A 69 -0.94 -13.76 -19.40
C GLY A 69 -1.55 -12.35 -19.29
N VAL A 70 -1.69 -11.64 -20.40
CA VAL A 70 -2.27 -10.29 -20.52
C VAL A 70 -3.35 -10.23 -21.58
N HIS A 71 -3.08 -10.72 -22.78
CA HIS A 71 -4.00 -10.69 -23.91
C HIS A 71 -4.78 -12.00 -24.02
N PHE A 72 -6.00 -12.01 -23.48
CA PHE A 72 -6.85 -13.20 -23.42
C PHE A 72 -7.82 -13.29 -24.59
N HIS A 73 -7.89 -14.47 -25.19
CA HIS A 73 -8.73 -14.81 -26.34
C HIS A 73 -9.40 -16.18 -26.18
N SER A 74 -10.07 -16.69 -27.23
CA SER A 74 -10.70 -18.02 -27.27
C SER A 74 -11.69 -18.28 -26.13
N ARG A 75 -12.51 -17.25 -25.82
CA ARG A 75 -13.46 -17.31 -24.73
C ARG A 75 -14.58 -18.31 -24.99
N ARG A 76 -14.86 -19.14 -23.99
CA ARG A 76 -15.98 -20.08 -24.01
C ARG A 76 -16.51 -20.37 -22.61
N GLN A 77 -17.77 -20.73 -22.52
CA GLN A 77 -18.39 -21.18 -21.29
C GLN A 77 -18.02 -22.65 -21.04
N VAL A 78 -17.49 -23.00 -19.85
CA VAL A 78 -16.99 -24.34 -19.53
C VAL A 78 -17.75 -25.00 -18.39
N LEU A 79 -18.41 -24.24 -17.52
CA LEU A 79 -19.22 -24.77 -16.44
C LEU A 79 -20.51 -23.97 -16.29
N MET A 80 -21.61 -24.66 -16.43
CA MET A 80 -22.97 -24.14 -16.18
C MET A 80 -23.61 -24.92 -15.05
N PRO A 81 -24.55 -24.33 -14.31
CA PRO A 81 -25.34 -25.07 -13.32
C PRO A 81 -25.96 -26.34 -13.93
N HIS A 82 -25.76 -27.47 -13.26
CA HIS A 82 -26.29 -28.78 -13.67
C HIS A 82 -26.93 -29.53 -12.50
N GLU A 83 -26.24 -29.51 -11.37
CA GLU A 83 -26.67 -30.23 -10.17
C GLU A 83 -27.65 -29.39 -9.33
N THR A 84 -28.47 -30.02 -8.51
CA THR A 84 -29.47 -29.33 -7.67
C THR A 84 -28.86 -28.35 -6.67
N TRP A 85 -27.66 -28.66 -6.19
CA TRP A 85 -26.92 -27.83 -5.23
C TRP A 85 -26.18 -26.61 -5.86
N GLU A 86 -26.21 -26.48 -7.18
CA GLU A 86 -25.67 -25.34 -7.94
C GLU A 86 -26.70 -24.71 -8.90
N ALA A 87 -27.98 -25.08 -8.80
CA ALA A 87 -29.02 -24.76 -9.77
C ALA A 87 -29.18 -23.25 -10.07
N PHE A 88 -28.73 -22.38 -9.16
CA PHE A 88 -28.83 -20.92 -9.27
C PHE A 88 -27.51 -20.22 -9.65
N GLY A 89 -26.40 -20.94 -9.74
CA GLY A 89 -25.13 -20.39 -10.20
C GLY A 89 -23.89 -21.13 -9.73
N CYS A 90 -22.85 -20.99 -10.55
CA CYS A 90 -21.47 -21.38 -10.26
C CYS A 90 -20.62 -20.11 -10.24
N GLU A 91 -19.97 -19.81 -9.10
CA GLU A 91 -19.29 -18.53 -8.88
C GLU A 91 -17.83 -18.70 -8.45
N ASP A 92 -17.02 -17.69 -8.70
CA ASP A 92 -15.70 -17.48 -8.09
C ASP A 92 -14.79 -18.71 -8.15
N PRO A 93 -14.37 -19.14 -9.35
CA PRO A 93 -13.55 -20.34 -9.53
C PRO A 93 -12.18 -20.22 -8.88
N ARG A 94 -11.62 -21.33 -8.39
CA ARG A 94 -10.20 -21.51 -8.08
C ARG A 94 -9.73 -22.78 -8.76
N ALA A 95 -8.60 -22.71 -9.44
CA ALA A 95 -8.08 -23.82 -10.19
C ALA A 95 -6.72 -24.27 -9.65
N THR A 96 -6.55 -25.57 -9.45
CA THR A 96 -5.29 -26.18 -9.06
C THR A 96 -5.02 -27.37 -9.98
N ILE A 97 -3.81 -27.44 -10.53
CA ILE A 97 -3.34 -28.62 -11.26
C ILE A 97 -2.68 -29.56 -10.25
N LEU A 98 -3.26 -30.75 -10.09
CA LEU A 98 -2.79 -31.77 -9.17
C LEU A 98 -2.79 -33.12 -9.88
N ASN A 99 -1.67 -33.85 -9.85
CA ASN A 99 -1.50 -35.18 -10.51
C ASN A 99 -1.93 -35.17 -11.99
N GLY A 100 -1.65 -34.08 -12.72
CA GLY A 100 -1.97 -33.93 -14.13
C GLY A 100 -3.45 -33.66 -14.45
N GLN A 101 -4.29 -33.44 -13.44
CA GLN A 101 -5.70 -33.07 -13.60
C GLN A 101 -5.94 -31.65 -13.09
N THR A 102 -6.92 -30.98 -13.68
CA THR A 102 -7.38 -29.65 -13.20
C THR A 102 -8.55 -29.85 -12.25
N TYR A 103 -8.36 -29.40 -11.01
CA TYR A 103 -9.39 -29.29 -9.98
C TYR A 103 -9.90 -27.86 -9.95
N LEU A 104 -11.15 -27.67 -10.32
CA LEU A 104 -11.81 -26.37 -10.35
C LEU A 104 -12.86 -26.29 -9.26
N SER A 105 -12.52 -25.70 -8.14
CA SER A 105 -13.48 -25.42 -7.08
C SER A 105 -14.22 -24.12 -7.36
N TYR A 106 -15.46 -24.03 -6.90
CA TYR A 106 -16.32 -22.86 -7.10
C TYR A 106 -17.36 -22.74 -5.99
N THR A 107 -17.93 -21.54 -5.86
CA THR A 107 -19.10 -21.32 -5.00
C THR A 107 -20.34 -21.77 -5.74
N ALA A 108 -21.08 -22.70 -5.14
CA ALA A 108 -22.29 -23.29 -5.67
C ALA A 108 -23.53 -22.69 -4.98
N LEU A 109 -24.46 -22.17 -5.77
CA LEU A 109 -25.70 -21.57 -5.31
C LEU A 109 -26.89 -22.53 -5.51
N GLY A 110 -27.34 -23.17 -4.43
CA GLY A 110 -28.38 -24.22 -4.46
C GLY A 110 -29.80 -23.71 -4.31
N GLY A 111 -30.06 -22.44 -4.05
CA GLY A 111 -31.41 -21.92 -3.81
C GLY A 111 -31.49 -20.39 -3.88
N TYR A 112 -32.70 -19.91 -4.12
CA TYR A 112 -33.02 -18.47 -4.10
C TYR A 112 -34.24 -18.23 -3.18
N PRO A 113 -34.24 -17.13 -2.37
CA PRO A 113 -33.20 -16.13 -2.20
C PRO A 113 -31.91 -16.73 -1.63
N PHE A 114 -30.77 -16.08 -1.93
CA PHE A 114 -29.46 -16.52 -1.48
C PHE A 114 -29.32 -16.34 0.04
N HIS A 115 -28.99 -17.41 0.74
CA HIS A 115 -28.67 -17.40 2.16
C HIS A 115 -27.67 -18.52 2.50
N ALA A 116 -27.06 -18.44 3.66
CA ALA A 116 -25.97 -19.32 4.07
C ALA A 116 -26.21 -20.82 3.85
N ASP A 117 -27.43 -21.32 4.07
CA ASP A 117 -27.73 -22.76 3.97
C ASP A 117 -27.66 -23.30 2.54
N ASN A 118 -27.85 -22.45 1.53
CA ASN A 118 -27.81 -22.81 0.12
C ASN A 118 -26.58 -22.32 -0.64
N ILE A 119 -25.58 -21.83 0.09
CA ILE A 119 -24.29 -21.40 -0.46
C ILE A 119 -23.20 -22.35 0.04
N LYS A 120 -22.58 -23.11 -0.87
CA LYS A 120 -21.66 -24.20 -0.57
C LYS A 120 -20.50 -24.20 -1.56
N VAL A 121 -19.57 -25.12 -1.40
CA VAL A 121 -18.46 -25.34 -2.34
C VAL A 121 -18.77 -26.53 -3.24
N GLY A 122 -18.65 -26.31 -4.55
CA GLY A 122 -18.61 -27.34 -5.57
C GLY A 122 -17.17 -27.56 -6.08
N MET A 123 -16.90 -28.74 -6.64
CA MET A 123 -15.65 -29.11 -7.31
C MET A 123 -15.96 -29.77 -8.65
N ALA A 124 -15.33 -29.29 -9.71
CA ALA A 124 -15.34 -29.94 -11.01
C ALA A 124 -13.94 -30.39 -11.39
N ILE A 125 -13.80 -31.57 -11.98
CA ILE A 125 -12.50 -32.20 -12.30
C ILE A 125 -12.39 -32.42 -13.80
N SER A 126 -11.24 -32.10 -14.35
CA SER A 126 -10.95 -32.23 -15.77
C SER A 126 -9.55 -32.79 -16.02
N LYS A 127 -9.43 -33.68 -16.99
CA LYS A 127 -8.13 -34.24 -17.47
C LYS A 127 -7.44 -33.32 -18.47
N ASP A 128 -8.20 -32.54 -19.25
CA ASP A 128 -7.68 -31.64 -20.28
C ASP A 128 -7.79 -30.16 -19.89
N GLY A 129 -8.43 -29.87 -18.74
CA GLY A 129 -8.71 -28.52 -18.27
C GLY A 129 -9.75 -27.79 -19.10
N GLU A 130 -10.49 -28.46 -19.97
CA GLU A 130 -11.46 -27.88 -20.89
C GLU A 130 -12.87 -28.42 -20.73
N LYS A 131 -12.98 -29.72 -20.39
CA LYS A 131 -14.25 -30.40 -20.15
C LYS A 131 -14.32 -30.86 -18.70
N PHE A 132 -15.37 -30.46 -18.01
CA PHE A 132 -15.63 -30.70 -16.59
C PHE A 132 -16.88 -31.56 -16.44
N ASP A 133 -16.75 -32.84 -16.75
CA ASP A 133 -17.86 -33.81 -16.69
C ASP A 133 -18.04 -34.42 -15.28
N GLU A 134 -17.01 -34.43 -14.46
CA GLU A 134 -17.02 -34.93 -13.09
C GLU A 134 -17.22 -33.78 -12.11
N ARG A 135 -18.27 -33.86 -11.26
CA ARG A 135 -18.63 -32.83 -10.28
C ARG A 135 -18.95 -33.41 -8.93
N HIS A 136 -18.57 -32.71 -7.87
CA HIS A 136 -18.79 -33.08 -6.48
C HIS A 136 -19.24 -31.90 -5.65
N LEU A 137 -20.19 -32.11 -4.74
CA LEU A 137 -20.45 -31.21 -3.63
C LEU A 137 -19.35 -31.40 -2.59
N VAL A 138 -18.55 -30.37 -2.33
CA VAL A 138 -17.45 -30.41 -1.36
C VAL A 138 -17.97 -30.21 0.06
N THR A 139 -18.54 -29.04 0.36
CA THR A 139 -18.94 -28.72 1.74
C THR A 139 -20.44 -28.91 1.94
N PRO A 140 -20.88 -29.62 3.01
CA PRO A 140 -22.28 -29.69 3.38
C PRO A 140 -22.78 -28.46 4.17
N PHE A 141 -21.89 -27.54 4.54
CA PHE A 141 -22.15 -26.33 5.33
C PHE A 141 -21.77 -25.08 4.54
N ASN A 142 -22.07 -23.88 5.10
CA ASN A 142 -21.74 -22.61 4.49
C ASN A 142 -20.23 -22.39 4.43
N ALA A 143 -19.70 -22.38 3.21
CA ALA A 143 -18.31 -22.09 2.91
C ALA A 143 -18.16 -21.60 1.48
N LYS A 144 -17.07 -20.87 1.21
CA LYS A 144 -16.66 -20.39 -0.12
C LYS A 144 -15.16 -20.51 -0.29
N ALA A 145 -14.69 -20.18 -1.47
CA ALA A 145 -13.28 -19.95 -1.77
C ALA A 145 -12.39 -21.13 -1.34
N PHE A 146 -12.79 -22.35 -1.65
CA PHE A 146 -11.99 -23.54 -1.41
C PHE A 146 -10.79 -23.58 -2.37
N THR A 147 -9.57 -23.76 -1.85
CA THR A 147 -8.34 -23.82 -2.64
C THR A 147 -7.52 -25.04 -2.25
N LEU A 148 -7.19 -25.88 -3.21
CA LEU A 148 -6.26 -27.01 -3.00
C LEU A 148 -4.82 -26.55 -3.02
N PHE A 149 -3.99 -27.15 -2.17
CA PHE A 149 -2.54 -27.05 -2.32
C PHE A 149 -2.09 -27.86 -3.54
N PRO A 150 -1.12 -27.35 -4.32
CA PRO A 150 -0.62 -28.05 -5.50
C PRO A 150 0.23 -29.29 -5.16
N ASP A 151 0.72 -29.40 -3.93
CA ASP A 151 1.48 -30.53 -3.38
C ASP A 151 0.93 -30.96 -2.02
N LYS A 152 1.25 -32.17 -1.61
CA LYS A 152 0.98 -32.63 -0.25
C LYS A 152 1.81 -31.86 0.79
N VAL A 153 1.28 -31.74 1.98
CA VAL A 153 1.93 -31.15 3.16
C VAL A 153 2.19 -32.23 4.22
N ASP A 154 3.05 -31.97 5.18
CA ASP A 154 3.24 -32.86 6.32
C ASP A 154 2.03 -32.73 7.27
N GLY A 155 1.42 -33.83 7.61
CA GLY A 155 0.37 -33.86 8.62
C GLY A 155 0.93 -33.90 10.04
N PRO A 156 0.09 -33.65 11.07
CA PRO A 156 0.50 -33.74 12.48
C PRO A 156 1.01 -35.12 12.89
N ASP A 157 0.63 -36.14 12.15
CA ASP A 157 1.07 -37.55 12.33
C ASP A 157 2.35 -37.90 11.55
N GLY A 158 2.97 -36.93 10.90
CA GLY A 158 4.15 -37.11 10.05
C GLY A 158 3.87 -37.77 8.69
N GLN A 159 2.58 -37.98 8.34
CA GLN A 159 2.19 -38.51 7.04
C GLN A 159 1.91 -37.37 6.05
N ALA A 160 2.23 -37.61 4.77
CA ALA A 160 1.95 -36.65 3.71
C ALA A 160 0.43 -36.59 3.42
N LYS A 161 -0.21 -35.44 3.66
CA LYS A 161 -1.65 -35.18 3.50
C LYS A 161 -1.92 -34.29 2.29
N TYR A 162 -3.08 -34.48 1.67
CA TYR A 162 -3.67 -33.44 0.84
C TYR A 162 -4.17 -32.30 1.73
N ALA A 163 -3.99 -31.08 1.27
CA ALA A 163 -4.37 -29.89 2.02
C ALA A 163 -5.26 -28.96 1.21
N ALA A 164 -6.15 -28.27 1.90
CA ALA A 164 -6.97 -27.23 1.31
C ALA A 164 -7.18 -26.07 2.31
N LEU A 165 -7.33 -24.86 1.79
CA LEU A 165 -7.87 -23.72 2.55
C LEU A 165 -9.29 -23.44 2.07
N LEU A 166 -10.15 -23.01 2.99
CA LEU A 166 -11.51 -22.60 2.68
C LEU A 166 -11.97 -21.47 3.63
N SER A 167 -12.86 -20.63 3.13
CA SER A 167 -13.53 -19.62 3.96
C SER A 167 -14.81 -20.21 4.53
N VAL A 168 -14.87 -20.33 5.85
CA VAL A 168 -16.01 -20.87 6.58
C VAL A 168 -16.87 -19.73 7.10
N HIS A 169 -18.19 -19.87 7.05
CA HIS A 169 -19.17 -18.90 7.54
C HIS A 169 -19.14 -17.53 6.86
N THR A 170 -18.85 -17.50 5.58
CA THR A 170 -18.82 -16.23 4.81
C THR A 170 -20.15 -15.48 4.85
N ASP A 171 -21.26 -16.20 4.91
CA ASP A 171 -22.62 -15.66 4.94
C ASP A 171 -23.27 -15.76 6.35
N ARG A 172 -22.50 -16.21 7.35
CA ARG A 172 -22.80 -16.23 8.79
C ARG A 172 -21.64 -15.70 9.61
N PRO A 173 -21.30 -14.42 9.47
CA PRO A 173 -20.10 -13.86 10.06
C PRO A 173 -19.97 -14.07 11.57
N PRO A 174 -18.72 -14.12 12.09
CA PRO A 174 -17.49 -13.82 11.37
C PRO A 174 -17.01 -14.99 10.51
N SER A 175 -16.44 -14.68 9.30
CA SER A 175 -15.77 -15.69 8.48
C SER A 175 -14.33 -15.91 8.94
N GLU A 176 -13.86 -17.14 8.78
CA GLU A 176 -12.48 -17.53 9.06
C GLU A 176 -11.91 -18.33 7.88
N ILE A 177 -10.62 -18.19 7.64
CA ILE A 177 -9.88 -19.03 6.71
C ILE A 177 -9.37 -20.24 7.48
N CYS A 178 -9.79 -21.44 7.08
CA CYS A 178 -9.51 -22.69 7.78
C CYS A 178 -8.69 -23.64 6.91
N LEU A 179 -7.80 -24.42 7.54
CA LEU A 179 -7.03 -25.49 6.93
C LEU A 179 -7.77 -26.82 7.07
N ALA A 180 -7.89 -27.58 5.98
CA ALA A 180 -8.37 -28.95 5.98
C ALA A 180 -7.26 -29.88 5.48
N LEU A 181 -7.01 -30.99 6.19
CA LEU A 181 -6.02 -32.01 5.84
C LEU A 181 -6.73 -33.35 5.61
N ALA A 182 -6.42 -34.05 4.54
CA ALA A 182 -7.05 -35.30 4.14
C ALA A 182 -6.02 -36.35 3.68
N ASP A 183 -6.31 -37.63 3.89
CA ASP A 183 -5.44 -38.72 3.43
C ASP A 183 -5.49 -38.90 1.91
N LYS A 184 -6.69 -38.72 1.36
CA LYS A 184 -6.98 -38.80 -0.07
C LYS A 184 -7.67 -37.54 -0.54
N VAL A 185 -7.49 -37.17 -1.81
CA VAL A 185 -8.16 -36.00 -2.37
C VAL A 185 -9.68 -36.18 -2.39
N GLU A 186 -10.15 -37.42 -2.52
CA GLU A 186 -11.56 -37.80 -2.53
C GLU A 186 -12.25 -37.56 -1.17
N ASP A 187 -11.49 -37.49 -0.08
CA ASP A 187 -12.05 -37.19 1.24
C ASP A 187 -12.69 -35.80 1.26
N PHE A 188 -12.23 -34.85 0.43
CA PHE A 188 -12.79 -33.49 0.36
C PHE A 188 -14.23 -33.42 -0.19
N TRP A 189 -14.77 -34.49 -0.75
CA TRP A 189 -16.20 -34.58 -1.07
C TRP A 189 -16.91 -35.72 -0.34
N SER A 190 -16.31 -36.14 0.79
CA SER A 190 -16.93 -37.12 1.72
C SER A 190 -17.70 -36.41 2.82
N ALA A 191 -18.97 -36.72 2.96
CA ALA A 191 -19.83 -36.19 4.04
C ALA A 191 -19.28 -36.57 5.43
N ASP A 192 -18.75 -37.79 5.59
CA ASP A 192 -18.18 -38.27 6.85
C ASP A 192 -16.92 -37.50 7.25
N PHE A 193 -16.09 -37.16 6.29
CA PHE A 193 -14.91 -36.31 6.51
C PHE A 193 -15.30 -34.94 7.05
N TRP A 194 -16.24 -34.27 6.38
CA TRP A 194 -16.67 -32.93 6.79
C TRP A 194 -17.48 -32.92 8.08
N THR A 195 -18.24 -33.97 8.38
CA THR A 195 -18.94 -34.06 9.66
C THR A 195 -17.97 -34.07 10.84
N LYS A 196 -16.88 -34.82 10.72
CA LYS A 196 -15.84 -34.90 11.75
C LYS A 196 -15.06 -33.60 11.83
N TRP A 197 -14.65 -33.04 10.69
CA TRP A 197 -13.88 -31.80 10.60
C TRP A 197 -14.67 -30.59 11.14
N TYR A 198 -15.92 -30.47 10.73
CA TYR A 198 -16.78 -29.33 11.10
C TYR A 198 -17.16 -29.30 12.59
N ALA A 199 -17.17 -30.42 13.27
CA ALA A 199 -17.40 -30.47 14.70
C ALA A 199 -16.42 -29.61 15.52
N ASN A 200 -15.19 -29.39 14.97
CA ASN A 200 -14.12 -28.62 15.61
C ASN A 200 -13.52 -27.57 14.64
N TRP A 201 -14.30 -27.07 13.68
CA TRP A 201 -13.82 -26.20 12.60
C TRP A 201 -12.99 -25.00 13.10
N HIS A 202 -13.33 -24.43 14.26
CA HIS A 202 -12.65 -23.29 14.86
C HIS A 202 -11.18 -23.58 15.24
N THR A 203 -10.82 -24.85 15.47
CA THR A 203 -9.43 -25.25 15.77
C THR A 203 -8.57 -25.32 14.50
N HIS A 204 -9.19 -25.29 13.34
CA HIS A 204 -8.52 -25.28 12.04
C HIS A 204 -8.38 -23.88 11.45
N ALA A 205 -8.88 -22.85 12.15
CA ALA A 205 -8.84 -21.48 11.68
C ALA A 205 -7.42 -20.90 11.77
N LEU A 206 -6.98 -20.24 10.68
CA LEU A 206 -5.76 -19.45 10.66
C LEU A 206 -6.02 -18.08 11.30
N THR A 207 -5.15 -17.66 12.23
CA THR A 207 -5.33 -16.40 12.97
C THR A 207 -4.95 -15.19 12.10
N LEU A 208 -5.69 -14.97 11.02
CA LEU A 208 -5.46 -13.90 10.05
C LEU A 208 -6.31 -12.65 10.33
N ARG A 209 -7.51 -12.81 10.88
CA ARG A 209 -8.41 -11.70 11.19
C ARG A 209 -7.88 -10.87 12.37
N ARG A 210 -7.85 -9.55 12.26
CA ARG A 210 -7.27 -8.62 13.25
C ARG A 210 -8.32 -7.92 14.13
N SER A 211 -9.58 -7.91 13.70
CA SER A 211 -10.67 -7.22 14.39
C SER A 211 -11.99 -7.89 14.09
N ASP A 212 -12.93 -7.87 15.07
CA ASP A 212 -14.28 -8.39 14.89
C ASP A 212 -15.14 -7.59 13.91
N ARG A 213 -14.65 -6.42 13.49
CA ARG A 213 -15.29 -5.60 12.45
C ARG A 213 -14.86 -5.98 11.04
N ASP A 214 -13.80 -6.76 10.91
CA ASP A 214 -13.20 -7.12 9.64
C ASP A 214 -13.69 -8.49 9.17
N HIS A 215 -13.60 -8.72 7.86
CA HIS A 215 -13.95 -9.97 7.20
C HIS A 215 -12.77 -10.46 6.40
N ILE A 216 -12.57 -11.77 6.32
CA ILE A 216 -11.49 -12.39 5.54
C ILE A 216 -12.05 -13.51 4.67
N GLU A 217 -11.49 -13.63 3.46
CA GLU A 217 -11.81 -14.74 2.55
C GLU A 217 -10.55 -15.27 1.87
N CYS A 218 -10.49 -16.58 1.66
CA CYS A 218 -9.45 -17.22 0.86
C CYS A 218 -9.39 -16.59 -0.53
N GLY A 219 -8.18 -16.37 -0.98
CA GLY A 219 -7.93 -15.84 -2.31
C GLY A 219 -7.43 -16.92 -3.29
N ALA A 220 -6.17 -16.79 -3.68
CA ALA A 220 -5.51 -17.69 -4.61
C ALA A 220 -5.16 -19.06 -3.97
N PRO A 221 -5.07 -20.15 -4.76
CA PRO A 221 -4.41 -21.37 -4.33
C PRO A 221 -2.99 -21.11 -3.80
N PRO A 222 -2.56 -21.81 -2.73
CA PRO A 222 -1.25 -21.60 -2.14
C PRO A 222 -0.11 -21.87 -3.13
N ILE A 223 0.92 -21.03 -3.07
CA ILE A 223 2.14 -21.19 -3.88
C ILE A 223 3.24 -21.74 -2.99
N LYS A 224 3.82 -22.88 -3.39
CA LYS A 224 4.98 -23.45 -2.71
C LYS A 224 6.23 -22.66 -3.06
N ILE A 225 6.94 -22.21 -2.04
CA ILE A 225 8.19 -21.48 -2.16
C ILE A 225 9.23 -22.05 -1.19
N GLU A 226 10.50 -21.65 -1.29
CA GLU A 226 11.57 -22.17 -0.44
C GLU A 226 11.30 -21.96 1.06
N GLY A 227 10.69 -20.84 1.46
CA GLY A 227 10.43 -20.50 2.87
C GLY A 227 9.08 -21.01 3.43
N GLY A 228 8.20 -21.63 2.60
CA GLY A 228 6.87 -22.02 3.07
C GLY A 228 5.80 -22.03 1.99
N TRP A 229 4.55 -21.81 2.41
CA TRP A 229 3.40 -21.68 1.52
C TRP A 229 2.93 -20.23 1.51
N LEU A 230 3.11 -19.56 0.39
CA LEU A 230 2.60 -18.21 0.19
C LEU A 230 1.11 -18.26 -0.17
N ILE A 231 0.29 -17.55 0.60
CA ILE A 231 -1.13 -17.36 0.32
C ILE A 231 -1.43 -15.88 0.06
N LEU A 232 -2.27 -15.61 -0.92
CA LEU A 232 -2.90 -14.30 -1.14
C LEU A 232 -4.37 -14.43 -0.75
N TYR A 233 -4.87 -13.48 0.04
CA TYR A 233 -6.23 -13.53 0.54
C TYR A 233 -6.87 -12.14 0.57
N SER A 234 -8.20 -12.11 0.58
CA SER A 234 -8.95 -10.87 0.73
C SER A 234 -9.07 -10.50 2.20
N TYR A 235 -8.70 -9.26 2.54
CA TYR A 235 -8.91 -8.66 3.85
C TYR A 235 -9.84 -7.45 3.70
N ILE A 236 -11.03 -7.57 4.26
CA ILE A 236 -12.07 -6.55 4.11
C ILE A 236 -12.18 -5.79 5.42
N VAL A 237 -11.55 -4.61 5.43
CA VAL A 237 -11.53 -3.75 6.61
C VAL A 237 -12.92 -3.17 6.85
N ASN A 238 -13.34 -3.19 8.12
CA ASN A 238 -14.58 -2.56 8.59
C ASN A 238 -15.87 -3.12 7.92
N TYR A 239 -15.87 -4.39 7.55
CA TYR A 239 -17.00 -5.04 6.88
C TYR A 239 -18.30 -4.98 7.71
N PHE A 240 -18.18 -5.13 9.05
CA PHE A 240 -19.28 -5.06 10.02
C PHE A 240 -19.34 -3.72 10.77
N GLY A 241 -18.51 -2.75 10.37
CA GLY A 241 -18.46 -1.44 11.00
C GLY A 241 -19.37 -0.43 10.31
N GLY A 242 -19.64 0.70 10.97
CA GLY A 242 -20.44 1.81 10.44
C GLY A 242 -19.72 2.75 9.47
N GLY A 243 -18.62 2.34 8.84
CA GLY A 243 -17.83 3.14 7.92
C GLY A 243 -17.66 2.49 6.54
N PRO A 244 -16.90 3.10 5.63
CA PRO A 244 -16.66 2.51 4.31
C PRO A 244 -15.93 1.17 4.44
N LYS A 245 -16.42 0.18 3.70
CA LYS A 245 -15.76 -1.12 3.56
C LYS A 245 -14.59 -0.96 2.59
N VAL A 246 -13.44 -1.55 2.90
CA VAL A 246 -12.29 -1.53 2.02
C VAL A 246 -11.85 -2.97 1.76
N PHE A 247 -12.03 -3.40 0.53
CA PHE A 247 -11.57 -4.70 0.05
C PHE A 247 -10.12 -4.59 -0.36
N GLY A 248 -9.24 -5.27 0.37
CA GLY A 248 -7.81 -5.26 0.11
C GLY A 248 -7.24 -6.65 -0.08
N ILE A 249 -6.14 -6.74 -0.80
CA ILE A 249 -5.37 -7.98 -0.95
C ILE A 249 -4.21 -7.95 0.03
N GLU A 250 -4.08 -9.03 0.81
CA GLU A 250 -2.97 -9.29 1.72
C GLU A 250 -2.28 -10.61 1.35
N ALA A 251 -1.08 -10.79 1.87
CA ALA A 251 -0.34 -12.04 1.79
C ALA A 251 0.01 -12.56 3.19
N ALA A 252 0.08 -13.89 3.31
CA ALA A 252 0.68 -14.54 4.45
C ALA A 252 1.61 -15.67 3.99
N LEU A 253 2.65 -15.91 4.77
CA LEU A 253 3.56 -17.04 4.62
C LEU A 253 3.24 -18.05 5.72
N LEU A 254 2.85 -19.25 5.32
CA LEU A 254 2.60 -20.38 6.22
C LEU A 254 3.84 -21.28 6.26
N ASP A 255 4.08 -21.92 7.39
CA ASP A 255 5.19 -22.85 7.55
C ASP A 255 5.10 -24.01 6.55
N LEU A 256 6.24 -24.41 5.99
CA LEU A 256 6.29 -25.43 4.94
C LEU A 256 5.82 -26.80 5.43
N LYS A 257 6.15 -27.14 6.69
CA LYS A 257 5.83 -28.45 7.30
C LYS A 257 4.50 -28.44 8.03
N ASP A 258 4.14 -27.32 8.61
CA ASP A 258 2.90 -27.14 9.37
C ASP A 258 2.15 -25.90 8.88
N PRO A 259 1.34 -25.99 7.83
CA PRO A 259 0.63 -24.84 7.25
C PRO A 259 -0.41 -24.20 8.17
N SER A 260 -0.64 -24.73 9.36
CA SER A 260 -1.44 -24.06 10.39
C SER A 260 -0.70 -22.90 11.06
N LYS A 261 0.63 -22.85 10.92
CA LYS A 261 1.48 -21.81 11.50
C LYS A 261 1.74 -20.69 10.49
N ILE A 262 1.46 -19.46 10.90
CA ILE A 262 1.74 -18.26 10.14
C ILE A 262 3.11 -17.75 10.52
N ILE A 263 4.06 -17.73 9.57
CA ILE A 263 5.41 -17.16 9.74
C ILE A 263 5.33 -15.62 9.71
N GLY A 264 4.58 -15.08 8.76
CA GLY A 264 4.41 -13.64 8.62
C GLY A 264 3.21 -13.29 7.75
N ARG A 265 2.77 -12.04 7.84
CA ARG A 265 1.68 -11.49 7.02
C ARG A 265 1.92 -10.03 6.70
N THR A 266 1.38 -9.57 5.58
CA THR A 266 1.37 -8.15 5.23
C THR A 266 0.17 -7.42 5.84
N TYR A 267 0.12 -6.11 5.65
CA TYR A 267 -1.12 -5.33 5.60
C TYR A 267 -1.62 -5.28 4.16
N PRO A 268 -2.83 -4.76 3.89
CA PRO A 268 -3.30 -4.61 2.51
C PRO A 268 -2.26 -3.89 1.66
N PHE A 269 -1.87 -4.52 0.55
CA PHE A 269 -0.88 -3.98 -0.37
C PHE A 269 -1.48 -3.60 -1.73
N LEU A 270 -2.67 -4.09 -2.03
CA LEU A 270 -3.47 -3.68 -3.18
C LEU A 270 -4.88 -3.40 -2.70
N VAL A 271 -5.37 -2.21 -3.00
CA VAL A 271 -6.72 -1.73 -2.66
C VAL A 271 -7.29 -0.99 -3.86
N PRO A 272 -8.61 -0.81 -3.98
CA PRO A 272 -9.22 -0.12 -5.13
C PRO A 272 -8.67 1.31 -5.31
N GLN A 273 -8.12 1.59 -6.47
CA GLN A 273 -7.58 2.91 -6.85
C GLN A 273 -7.97 3.30 -8.27
N GLU A 274 -7.94 2.35 -9.20
CA GLU A 274 -8.23 2.58 -10.61
C GLU A 274 -9.75 2.63 -10.87
N ILE A 275 -10.14 3.28 -11.96
CA ILE A 275 -11.55 3.45 -12.31
C ILE A 275 -12.27 2.09 -12.40
N TYR A 276 -11.63 1.09 -13.00
CA TYR A 276 -12.19 -0.25 -13.18
C TYR A 276 -12.27 -1.07 -11.87
N GLU A 277 -11.58 -0.65 -10.81
CA GLU A 277 -11.66 -1.24 -9.47
C GLU A 277 -12.71 -0.56 -8.59
N ARG A 278 -13.02 0.70 -8.91
CA ARG A 278 -13.89 1.57 -8.12
C ARG A 278 -15.33 1.61 -8.61
N TYR A 279 -15.56 1.34 -9.90
CA TYR A 279 -16.88 1.42 -10.52
C TYR A 279 -17.22 0.13 -11.26
N GLY A 280 -18.34 -0.50 -10.89
CA GLY A 280 -18.81 -1.75 -11.48
C GLY A 280 -20.08 -2.27 -10.81
N VAL A 281 -20.31 -3.57 -10.91
CA VAL A 281 -21.47 -4.26 -10.31
C VAL A 281 -21.43 -4.13 -8.79
N VAL A 282 -20.26 -4.36 -8.18
CA VAL A 282 -19.99 -4.04 -6.78
C VAL A 282 -18.80 -3.08 -6.74
N PRO A 283 -19.02 -1.81 -6.43
CA PRO A 283 -17.95 -0.83 -6.45
C PRO A 283 -16.92 -1.03 -5.31
N GLU A 284 -15.71 -0.47 -5.50
CA GLU A 284 -14.62 -0.45 -4.51
C GLU A 284 -14.16 -1.86 -4.08
N VAL A 285 -14.01 -2.79 -5.05
CA VAL A 285 -13.58 -4.17 -4.81
C VAL A 285 -12.34 -4.53 -5.62
N VAL A 286 -11.34 -5.13 -4.94
CA VAL A 286 -10.28 -5.95 -5.51
C VAL A 286 -10.28 -7.30 -4.78
N PHE A 287 -10.34 -8.41 -5.52
CA PHE A 287 -10.49 -9.73 -4.94
C PHE A 287 -9.53 -10.74 -5.58
N PRO A 288 -8.51 -11.26 -4.87
CA PRO A 288 -7.51 -12.18 -5.44
C PRO A 288 -8.11 -13.57 -5.60
N THR A 289 -7.96 -14.19 -6.75
CA THR A 289 -8.47 -15.54 -7.00
C THR A 289 -7.45 -16.48 -7.61
N SER A 290 -6.35 -15.94 -8.11
CA SER A 290 -5.18 -16.76 -8.49
C SER A 290 -3.88 -15.95 -8.45
N ALA A 291 -2.77 -16.66 -8.33
CA ALA A 291 -1.44 -16.10 -8.40
C ALA A 291 -0.48 -17.10 -9.05
N ILE A 292 0.44 -16.59 -9.85
CA ILE A 292 1.45 -17.41 -10.55
C ILE A 292 2.83 -16.89 -10.19
N ALA A 293 3.67 -17.77 -9.65
CA ALA A 293 5.08 -17.50 -9.46
C ALA A 293 5.83 -17.71 -10.78
N ASN A 294 6.48 -16.67 -11.28
CA ASN A 294 7.21 -16.68 -12.54
C ASN A 294 8.68 -17.06 -12.32
N ASN A 295 9.33 -17.62 -13.36
CA ASN A 295 10.74 -18.00 -13.32
C ASN A 295 11.70 -16.80 -13.18
N ASP A 296 11.23 -15.59 -13.46
CA ASP A 296 11.99 -14.35 -13.32
C ASP A 296 11.98 -13.78 -11.88
N GLY A 297 11.39 -14.52 -10.92
CA GLY A 297 11.29 -14.11 -9.52
C GLY A 297 10.17 -13.13 -9.23
N THR A 298 9.22 -12.97 -10.15
CA THR A 298 8.01 -12.17 -9.93
C THR A 298 6.81 -13.06 -9.60
N ILE A 299 5.77 -12.42 -9.04
CA ILE A 299 4.45 -13.02 -8.83
C ILE A 299 3.43 -12.19 -9.61
N ASP A 300 2.67 -12.85 -10.45
CA ASP A 300 1.48 -12.29 -11.08
C ASP A 300 0.26 -12.62 -10.22
N CYS A 301 -0.39 -11.59 -9.67
CA CYS A 301 -1.65 -11.68 -8.95
C CYS A 301 -2.79 -11.33 -9.92
N TYR A 302 -3.67 -12.30 -10.15
CA TYR A 302 -4.89 -12.10 -10.94
C TYR A 302 -6.06 -11.89 -9.99
N TYR A 303 -6.85 -10.85 -10.21
CA TYR A 303 -7.93 -10.44 -9.31
C TYR A 303 -9.17 -9.95 -10.05
N GLY A 304 -10.30 -10.10 -9.39
CA GLY A 304 -11.56 -9.47 -9.79
C GLY A 304 -11.57 -8.01 -9.36
N ALA A 305 -12.03 -7.13 -10.24
CA ALA A 305 -12.15 -5.71 -9.97
C ALA A 305 -13.60 -5.23 -10.14
N ALA A 306 -14.13 -4.57 -9.10
CA ALA A 306 -15.48 -4.04 -8.97
C ALA A 306 -16.58 -5.05 -9.40
N ASP A 307 -16.34 -6.36 -9.18
CA ASP A 307 -17.19 -7.49 -9.62
C ASP A 307 -17.63 -7.37 -11.09
N THR A 308 -16.76 -6.88 -11.94
CA THR A 308 -17.08 -6.60 -13.33
C THR A 308 -16.01 -7.09 -14.30
N VAL A 309 -14.73 -6.94 -13.98
CA VAL A 309 -13.61 -7.23 -14.88
C VAL A 309 -12.52 -8.06 -14.20
N CYS A 310 -11.71 -8.74 -15.01
CA CYS A 310 -10.46 -9.34 -14.54
C CYS A 310 -9.30 -8.37 -14.72
N ALA A 311 -8.44 -8.31 -13.72
CA ALA A 311 -7.25 -7.49 -13.72
C ALA A 311 -6.03 -8.28 -13.22
N LYS A 312 -4.84 -7.73 -13.45
CA LYS A 312 -3.57 -8.32 -13.06
C LYS A 312 -2.68 -7.28 -12.40
N ALA A 313 -1.95 -7.71 -11.38
CA ALA A 313 -0.88 -6.93 -10.78
C ALA A 313 0.35 -7.80 -10.59
N ARG A 314 1.54 -7.20 -10.64
CA ARG A 314 2.83 -7.88 -10.51
C ARG A 314 3.62 -7.32 -9.36
N LEU A 315 4.35 -8.19 -8.67
CA LEU A 315 5.27 -7.83 -7.59
C LEU A 315 6.50 -8.76 -7.59
N LYS A 316 7.61 -8.30 -7.00
CA LYS A 316 8.82 -9.10 -6.85
C LYS A 316 8.69 -10.03 -5.65
N MET A 317 8.84 -11.35 -5.86
CA MET A 317 8.73 -12.36 -4.81
C MET A 317 9.72 -12.12 -3.67
N ARG A 318 10.98 -11.87 -4.00
CA ARG A 318 12.05 -11.62 -3.01
C ARG A 318 11.67 -10.51 -2.03
N ASP A 319 11.15 -9.40 -2.55
CA ASP A 319 10.85 -8.22 -1.75
C ASP A 319 9.60 -8.43 -0.86
N LEU A 320 8.61 -9.19 -1.36
CA LEU A 320 7.45 -9.63 -0.56
C LEU A 320 7.88 -10.56 0.58
N LEU A 321 8.72 -11.57 0.29
CA LEU A 321 9.20 -12.54 1.27
C LEU A 321 10.00 -11.86 2.38
N ALA A 322 10.92 -10.95 2.04
CA ALA A 322 11.67 -10.17 3.02
C ALA A 322 10.73 -9.38 3.97
N THR A 323 9.60 -8.89 3.46
CA THR A 323 8.59 -8.22 4.30
C THR A 323 7.85 -9.22 5.20
N LEU A 324 7.49 -10.39 4.71
CA LEU A 324 6.78 -11.42 5.47
C LEU A 324 7.65 -12.00 6.59
N GLU A 325 8.92 -12.33 6.30
CA GLU A 325 9.90 -12.83 7.27
C GLU A 325 10.21 -11.82 8.39
N ALA A 326 10.19 -10.52 8.06
CA ALA A 326 10.31 -9.44 9.04
C ALA A 326 9.01 -9.18 9.84
N GLY A 327 8.02 -10.07 9.77
CA GLY A 327 6.74 -9.94 10.47
C GLY A 327 5.86 -8.80 9.91
N GLY A 328 6.00 -8.49 8.62
CA GLY A 328 5.27 -7.41 7.95
C GLY A 328 5.83 -6.01 8.23
N ARG A 329 7.02 -5.92 8.82
CA ARG A 329 7.68 -4.66 9.20
C ARG A 329 9.05 -4.57 8.53
N THR A 330 9.10 -4.14 7.29
CA THR A 330 10.38 -3.81 6.67
C THR A 330 10.79 -2.40 7.04
N GLN A 331 12.00 -2.25 7.57
CA GLN A 331 12.67 -0.96 7.72
C GLN A 331 13.72 -0.87 6.60
N ALA A 332 13.41 -0.11 5.56
CA ALA A 332 14.38 0.15 4.49
C ALA A 332 15.50 1.10 4.94
N ILE A 333 15.26 1.84 6.01
CA ILE A 333 16.22 2.72 6.68
C ILE A 333 16.31 2.38 8.16
N THR A 334 17.52 2.44 8.73
CA THR A 334 17.83 2.05 10.10
C THR A 334 18.18 3.28 10.94
N ARG A 335 17.67 3.33 12.16
CA ARG A 335 17.99 4.38 13.14
C ARG A 335 19.47 4.39 13.48
N ALA A 336 20.05 5.60 13.56
CA ALA A 336 21.39 5.73 14.12
C ALA A 336 21.38 5.37 15.63
N PRO A 337 22.39 4.64 16.12
CA PRO A 337 22.47 4.29 17.54
C PRO A 337 22.55 5.51 18.47
N SER A 338 22.98 6.67 17.96
CA SER A 338 23.09 7.93 18.70
C SER A 338 21.77 8.71 18.83
N ASN A 339 20.69 8.18 18.28
CA ASN A 339 19.38 8.85 18.36
C ASN A 339 18.83 8.94 19.79
N PRO A 340 18.14 10.05 20.14
CA PRO A 340 17.96 11.26 19.32
C PRO A 340 19.23 12.11 19.24
N ILE A 341 19.53 12.67 18.04
CA ILE A 341 20.74 13.48 17.79
C ILE A 341 20.61 14.92 18.29
N LEU A 342 19.39 15.44 18.41
CA LEU A 342 19.09 16.71 19.08
C LEU A 342 17.89 16.53 19.99
N THR A 343 18.01 17.11 21.20
CA THR A 343 16.94 17.17 22.21
C THR A 343 16.73 18.63 22.63
N PRO A 344 15.56 18.98 23.17
CA PRO A 344 15.32 20.29 23.79
C PRO A 344 16.39 20.64 24.79
N GLN A 345 16.79 21.91 24.86
CA GLN A 345 17.77 22.37 25.83
C GLN A 345 17.61 23.86 26.20
N GLY A 346 18.21 24.22 27.34
CA GLY A 346 18.22 25.61 27.83
C GLY A 346 16.84 26.16 28.18
N ASP A 347 16.76 27.49 28.31
CA ASP A 347 15.54 28.23 28.67
C ASP A 347 15.05 29.14 27.54
N GLY A 348 15.59 28.99 26.33
CA GLY A 348 15.33 29.87 25.19
C GLY A 348 14.42 29.26 24.13
N PHE A 349 14.75 29.58 22.88
CA PHE A 349 13.94 29.27 21.70
C PHE A 349 13.73 27.78 21.42
N GLU A 350 14.53 26.88 22.00
CA GLU A 350 14.50 25.44 21.80
C GLU A 350 14.21 24.65 23.08
N LYS A 351 13.64 25.31 24.09
CA LYS A 351 13.37 24.72 25.39
C LYS A 351 12.35 23.60 25.34
N ARG A 352 11.30 23.75 24.51
CA ARG A 352 10.18 22.81 24.44
C ARG A 352 10.40 21.65 23.48
N ALA A 353 10.88 21.93 22.28
CA ALA A 353 11.07 20.92 21.24
C ALA A 353 12.13 21.32 20.20
N THR A 354 12.81 20.33 19.62
CA THR A 354 13.77 20.47 18.51
C THR A 354 13.60 19.31 17.53
N PHE A 355 12.97 19.55 16.38
CA PHE A 355 12.50 18.49 15.48
C PHE A 355 12.40 18.95 14.01
N ASN A 356 12.00 18.08 13.10
CA ASN A 356 11.64 18.39 11.71
C ASN A 356 12.68 19.27 10.98
N ALA A 357 13.89 18.73 10.81
CA ALA A 357 14.97 19.49 10.19
C ALA A 357 14.95 19.42 8.66
N ALA A 358 15.07 20.56 7.99
CA ALA A 358 15.64 20.61 6.65
C ALA A 358 17.11 20.19 6.69
N ALA A 359 17.59 19.55 5.64
CA ALA A 359 18.99 19.13 5.54
C ALA A 359 19.58 19.44 4.17
N ILE A 360 20.82 19.93 4.16
CA ILE A 360 21.57 20.17 2.93
C ILE A 360 23.05 19.85 3.16
N ASP A 361 23.68 19.17 2.18
CA ASP A 361 25.12 18.98 2.20
C ASP A 361 25.82 20.14 1.47
N LEU A 362 26.69 20.81 2.19
CA LEU A 362 27.56 21.83 1.61
C LEU A 362 29.01 21.47 1.90
N LYS A 363 29.75 21.08 0.86
CA LYS A 363 31.18 20.72 0.94
C LYS A 363 31.48 19.58 1.93
N GLY A 364 30.60 18.54 1.98
CA GLY A 364 30.75 17.37 2.83
C GLY A 364 30.31 17.55 4.28
N THR A 365 29.69 18.68 4.62
CA THR A 365 29.06 18.92 5.92
C THR A 365 27.56 19.01 5.73
N ALA A 366 26.80 18.23 6.48
CA ALA A 366 25.35 18.34 6.56
C ALA A 366 24.98 19.52 7.48
N TYR A 367 24.22 20.44 6.94
CA TYR A 367 23.61 21.56 7.66
C TYR A 367 22.16 21.24 7.93
N LEU A 368 21.77 21.21 9.21
CA LEU A 368 20.45 20.86 9.69
C LEU A 368 19.75 22.13 10.20
N VAL A 369 18.81 22.66 9.41
CA VAL A 369 17.95 23.77 9.84
C VAL A 369 16.70 23.16 10.46
N TYR A 370 16.67 23.08 11.81
CA TYR A 370 15.62 22.38 12.54
C TYR A 370 14.59 23.33 13.14
N ARG A 371 13.34 22.88 13.21
CA ARG A 371 12.29 23.57 13.96
C ARG A 371 12.62 23.51 15.44
N ALA A 372 12.65 24.66 16.07
CA ALA A 372 12.87 24.83 17.50
C ALA A 372 11.66 25.56 18.09
N MET A 373 11.10 25.04 19.18
CA MET A 373 9.92 25.58 19.85
C MET A 373 10.26 26.04 21.26
N SER A 374 9.89 27.28 21.57
CA SER A 374 9.98 27.87 22.91
C SER A 374 8.77 27.51 23.78
N ASP A 375 8.82 27.84 25.07
CA ASP A 375 7.74 27.53 26.03
C ASP A 375 6.40 28.16 25.65
N ASP A 376 6.42 29.34 25.06
CA ASP A 376 5.22 30.04 24.57
C ASP A 376 4.68 29.43 23.27
N ARG A 377 5.28 28.33 22.79
CA ARG A 377 4.92 27.62 21.55
C ARG A 377 5.15 28.41 20.27
N THR A 378 6.05 29.37 20.27
CA THR A 378 6.52 30.04 19.06
C THR A 378 7.65 29.21 18.44
N SER A 379 7.51 28.88 17.16
CA SER A 379 8.50 28.15 16.38
C SER A 379 9.44 29.08 15.65
N THR A 380 10.74 28.78 15.73
CA THR A 380 11.85 29.42 15.01
C THR A 380 12.73 28.33 14.40
N PHE A 381 13.77 28.70 13.65
CA PHE A 381 14.70 27.71 13.13
C PHE A 381 16.07 27.83 13.82
N GLY A 382 16.54 26.70 14.38
CA GLY A 382 17.89 26.51 14.85
C GLY A 382 18.76 25.93 13.74
N LEU A 383 20.09 25.94 13.96
CA LEU A 383 21.06 25.37 13.05
C LEU A 383 22.02 24.45 13.78
N ALA A 384 22.22 23.26 13.25
CA ALA A 384 23.25 22.32 13.65
C ALA A 384 24.02 21.79 12.43
N THR A 385 25.25 21.30 12.65
CA THR A 385 26.07 20.72 11.57
C THR A 385 26.57 19.34 11.94
N SER A 386 26.80 18.50 10.91
CA SER A 386 27.33 17.16 11.07
C SER A 386 28.22 16.79 9.88
N ARG A 387 29.47 16.41 10.14
CA ARG A 387 30.41 15.96 9.11
C ARG A 387 30.19 14.52 8.71
N ASP A 388 29.82 13.66 9.65
CA ASP A 388 29.52 12.25 9.36
C ASP A 388 28.05 11.98 9.04
N GLY A 389 27.18 12.98 9.22
CA GLY A 389 25.75 12.88 8.97
C GLY A 389 24.93 12.33 10.17
N VAL A 390 25.59 11.90 11.25
CA VAL A 390 24.98 11.22 12.40
C VAL A 390 25.24 11.94 13.72
N HIS A 391 26.49 12.38 13.95
CA HIS A 391 26.87 13.08 15.19
C HIS A 391 26.88 14.60 14.94
N ILE A 392 26.34 15.35 15.88
CA ILE A 392 26.32 16.82 15.80
C ILE A 392 27.68 17.36 16.21
N ASP A 393 28.35 18.05 15.26
CA ASP A 393 29.64 18.73 15.50
C ASP A 393 29.45 20.13 16.12
N GLU A 394 28.42 20.86 15.66
CA GLU A 394 28.11 22.20 16.13
C GLU A 394 26.60 22.39 16.25
N ARG A 395 26.15 23.06 17.30
CA ARG A 395 24.78 23.53 17.48
C ARG A 395 24.83 25.01 17.78
N VAL A 396 24.28 25.82 16.90
CA VAL A 396 24.34 27.28 17.01
C VAL A 396 23.40 27.76 18.12
N SER A 397 23.92 28.57 19.02
CA SER A 397 23.22 29.01 20.25
C SER A 397 22.10 30.03 20.04
N LYS A 398 21.94 30.57 18.82
CA LYS A 398 20.89 31.52 18.45
C LYS A 398 20.12 30.99 17.24
N PRO A 399 18.84 31.34 17.10
CA PRO A 399 18.10 30.98 15.91
C PRO A 399 18.79 31.48 14.64
N CYS A 400 18.83 30.66 13.61
CA CYS A 400 19.28 31.08 12.27
C CYS A 400 18.15 31.77 11.47
N TYR A 401 16.90 31.62 11.91
CA TYR A 401 15.74 32.32 11.36
C TYR A 401 14.65 32.49 12.42
N THR A 402 14.04 33.66 12.46
CA THR A 402 12.93 33.98 13.36
C THR A 402 11.78 34.63 12.59
N PRO A 403 10.54 34.57 13.06
CA PRO A 403 9.41 35.30 12.47
C PRO A 403 9.76 36.77 12.22
N ARG A 404 9.48 37.26 11.01
CA ARG A 404 9.80 38.65 10.58
C ARG A 404 8.71 39.30 9.73
N ALA A 405 7.76 38.51 9.22
CA ALA A 405 6.58 39.03 8.52
C ALA A 405 5.31 38.82 9.37
N ASP A 406 4.26 39.62 9.14
CA ASP A 406 3.02 39.56 9.91
C ASP A 406 2.40 38.16 9.95
N PHE A 407 2.45 37.43 8.84
CA PHE A 407 1.91 36.07 8.73
C PHE A 407 2.73 35.00 9.46
N GLU A 408 3.87 35.34 10.05
CA GLU A 408 4.71 34.48 10.90
C GLU A 408 4.59 34.86 12.38
N MET A 409 4.12 36.07 12.66
CA MET A 409 4.03 36.61 14.02
C MET A 409 2.84 35.99 14.75
N LYS A 410 3.02 35.75 16.04
CA LYS A 410 1.97 35.19 16.89
C LYS A 410 0.89 36.20 17.18
N HIS A 411 -0.33 35.93 16.71
CA HIS A 411 -1.52 36.77 16.93
C HIS A 411 -2.58 36.11 17.83
N GLY A 412 -2.48 34.82 18.07
CA GLY A 412 -3.41 34.03 18.89
C GLY A 412 -2.69 33.17 19.92
N GLU A 413 -3.44 32.28 20.56
CA GLU A 413 -2.90 31.30 21.48
C GLU A 413 -2.49 29.98 20.75
N GLY A 414 -1.62 29.17 21.37
CA GLY A 414 -1.18 27.91 20.84
C GLY A 414 0.10 28.01 20.01
N ASN A 415 0.25 27.10 19.07
CA ASN A 415 1.43 27.05 18.18
C ASN A 415 1.42 28.21 17.19
N SER A 416 2.60 28.72 16.84
CA SER A 416 2.78 29.78 15.85
C SER A 416 4.23 29.83 15.35
N GLY A 417 4.51 30.73 14.42
CA GLY A 417 5.85 31.00 13.92
C GLY A 417 6.17 30.28 12.62
N CYS A 418 7.42 29.87 12.48
CA CYS A 418 7.96 29.20 11.30
C CYS A 418 8.09 27.71 11.57
N GLU A 419 7.42 26.86 10.78
CA GLU A 419 7.31 25.42 10.99
C GLU A 419 7.87 24.62 9.81
N ASP A 420 8.52 23.49 10.11
CA ASP A 420 8.83 22.41 9.19
C ASP A 420 9.58 22.85 7.92
N PRO A 421 10.82 23.37 8.05
CA PRO A 421 11.57 23.94 6.96
C PRO A 421 12.03 22.87 5.97
N ARG A 422 12.14 23.23 4.69
CA ARG A 422 12.79 22.48 3.62
C ARG A 422 13.73 23.40 2.87
N ILE A 423 14.90 22.90 2.47
CA ILE A 423 15.94 23.73 1.87
C ILE A 423 16.48 23.08 0.61
N VAL A 424 16.68 23.89 -0.44
CA VAL A 424 17.36 23.49 -1.66
C VAL A 424 18.40 24.55 -2.04
N ARG A 425 19.44 24.11 -2.75
CA ARG A 425 20.39 24.99 -3.40
C ARG A 425 20.08 25.07 -4.89
N ILE A 426 19.92 26.27 -5.41
CA ILE A 426 19.86 26.55 -6.84
C ILE A 426 20.94 27.61 -7.10
N ASP A 427 21.92 27.28 -7.92
CA ASP A 427 23.14 28.07 -8.14
C ASP A 427 23.85 28.40 -6.82
N ASP A 428 24.06 29.68 -6.53
CA ASP A 428 24.70 30.18 -5.30
C ASP A 428 23.71 30.66 -4.24
N THR A 429 22.41 30.27 -4.37
CA THR A 429 21.35 30.68 -3.47
C THR A 429 20.72 29.45 -2.80
N LEU A 430 20.51 29.54 -1.50
CA LEU A 430 19.69 28.62 -0.74
C LEU A 430 18.26 29.16 -0.67
N TYR A 431 17.30 28.37 -1.09
CA TYR A 431 15.88 28.63 -0.95
C TYR A 431 15.33 27.78 0.16
N MET A 432 14.70 28.40 1.15
CA MET A 432 14.06 27.71 2.27
C MET A 432 12.57 27.92 2.19
N THR A 433 11.82 26.82 2.03
CA THR A 433 10.36 26.79 2.12
C THR A 433 9.95 26.27 3.50
N TYR A 434 8.84 26.73 4.03
CA TYR A 434 8.35 26.34 5.36
C TYR A 434 6.85 26.65 5.49
N THR A 435 6.26 26.21 6.58
CA THR A 435 4.88 26.58 6.96
C THR A 435 4.94 27.79 7.87
N ALA A 436 4.27 28.88 7.48
CA ALA A 436 4.04 30.06 8.30
C ALA A 436 2.69 29.95 9.01
N TYR A 437 2.65 30.18 10.31
CA TYR A 437 1.45 30.09 11.11
C TYR A 437 1.43 31.16 12.20
N ASP A 438 0.37 31.95 12.21
CA ASP A 438 0.19 33.08 13.15
C ASP A 438 -0.78 32.79 14.32
N ALA A 439 -1.19 31.54 14.48
CA ALA A 439 -2.16 31.04 15.44
C ALA A 439 -3.63 31.51 15.24
N VAL A 440 -3.94 32.20 14.13
CA VAL A 440 -5.29 32.70 13.83
C VAL A 440 -5.76 32.23 12.43
N ARG A 441 -4.94 32.52 11.41
CA ARG A 441 -5.26 32.16 10.02
C ARG A 441 -4.88 30.70 9.73
N ALA A 442 -5.37 30.13 8.64
CA ALA A 442 -4.92 28.80 8.21
C ALA A 442 -3.39 28.79 8.00
N PRO A 443 -2.68 27.68 8.32
CA PRO A 443 -1.27 27.53 8.01
C PRO A 443 -1.01 27.65 6.51
N ARG A 444 0.03 28.36 6.11
CA ARG A 444 0.34 28.67 4.71
C ARG A 444 1.81 28.41 4.37
N GLY A 445 2.06 28.02 3.15
CA GLY A 445 3.42 27.88 2.62
C GLY A 445 4.09 29.23 2.42
N ALA A 446 5.30 29.36 2.93
CA ALA A 446 6.15 30.53 2.76
C ALA A 446 7.53 30.13 2.22
N ILE A 447 8.24 31.09 1.63
CA ILE A 447 9.61 30.93 1.12
C ILE A 447 10.48 32.13 1.45
N THR A 448 11.76 31.87 1.72
CA THR A 448 12.81 32.88 1.85
C THR A 448 14.08 32.37 1.20
N SER A 449 15.09 33.22 1.02
CA SER A 449 16.35 32.83 0.42
C SER A 449 17.55 33.56 1.06
N ILE A 450 18.72 32.93 0.93
CA ILE A 450 20.02 33.52 1.38
C ILE A 450 21.11 33.04 0.45
N SER A 451 22.16 33.85 0.25
CA SER A 451 23.34 33.38 -0.49
C SER A 451 24.04 32.24 0.28
N VAL A 452 24.59 31.27 -0.43
CA VAL A 452 25.42 30.20 0.17
C VAL A 452 26.56 30.79 1.02
N ASN A 453 27.20 31.87 0.55
CA ASN A 453 28.30 32.51 1.26
C ASN A 453 27.85 33.16 2.57
N ASP A 454 26.72 33.85 2.58
CA ASP A 454 26.18 34.46 3.79
C ASP A 454 25.72 33.39 4.81
N PHE A 455 25.08 32.34 4.34
CA PHE A 455 24.69 31.22 5.18
C PHE A 455 25.88 30.54 5.88
N LEU A 456 26.93 30.23 5.10
CA LEU A 456 28.18 29.67 5.64
C LEU A 456 28.92 30.61 6.60
N ALA A 457 28.84 31.91 6.35
CA ALA A 457 29.39 32.94 7.23
C ALA A 457 28.52 33.28 8.45
N ARG A 458 27.38 32.59 8.63
CA ARG A 458 26.40 32.82 9.72
C ARG A 458 25.81 34.24 9.70
N ARG A 459 25.73 34.90 8.54
CA ARG A 459 25.09 36.23 8.38
C ARG A 459 23.57 36.06 8.18
N PHE A 460 22.87 35.60 9.19
CA PHE A 460 21.44 35.26 9.10
C PHE A 460 20.49 36.47 9.04
N ASP A 461 21.00 37.66 9.30
CA ASP A 461 20.29 38.93 9.07
C ASP A 461 20.05 39.20 7.58
N THR A 462 20.83 38.57 6.70
CA THR A 462 20.73 38.71 5.24
C THR A 462 19.68 37.82 4.57
N TRP A 463 18.94 36.99 5.33
CA TRP A 463 17.78 36.30 4.75
C TRP A 463 16.83 37.28 4.09
N ALA A 464 16.42 37.02 2.87
CA ALA A 464 15.42 37.80 2.15
C ALA A 464 14.11 37.86 2.94
N MET A 465 13.36 38.96 2.75
CA MET A 465 12.00 39.02 3.30
C MET A 465 11.15 37.87 2.74
N PRO A 466 10.43 37.16 3.60
CA PRO A 466 9.67 35.99 3.17
C PRO A 466 8.46 36.40 2.33
N ALA A 467 8.10 35.51 1.39
CA ALA A 467 6.89 35.61 0.60
C ALA A 467 5.97 34.40 0.87
N LEU A 468 4.65 34.65 0.90
CA LEU A 468 3.66 33.58 0.89
C LEU A 468 3.59 32.98 -0.52
N VAL A 469 3.69 31.66 -0.60
CA VAL A 469 3.64 30.94 -1.87
C VAL A 469 2.34 30.18 -2.09
N THR A 470 1.52 30.01 -1.03
CA THR A 470 0.22 29.35 -1.12
C THR A 470 -0.92 30.33 -0.84
N PRO A 471 -2.15 30.08 -1.35
CA PRO A 471 -3.28 30.99 -1.23
C PRO A 471 -3.70 31.25 0.22
N ASP A 472 -4.31 32.42 0.46
CA ASP A 472 -4.98 32.72 1.72
C ASP A 472 -6.18 31.80 1.96
N GLN A 473 -6.46 31.52 3.23
CA GLN A 473 -7.62 30.74 3.72
C GLN A 473 -7.62 29.25 3.31
N VAL A 474 -6.52 28.74 2.78
CA VAL A 474 -6.32 27.32 2.48
C VAL A 474 -5.30 26.77 3.46
N ASP A 475 -5.62 25.68 4.16
CA ASP A 475 -4.62 24.90 4.91
C ASP A 475 -3.69 24.21 3.91
N ASP A 476 -2.53 24.82 3.69
CA ASP A 476 -1.54 24.41 2.72
C ASP A 476 -0.16 24.37 3.37
N LYS A 477 0.41 23.16 3.43
CA LYS A 477 1.65 22.85 4.14
C LYS A 477 2.61 22.04 3.26
N ASP A 478 3.69 21.60 3.88
CA ASP A 478 4.69 20.72 3.28
C ASP A 478 5.22 21.23 1.95
N VAL A 479 5.47 22.55 1.91
CA VAL A 479 5.98 23.21 0.71
C VAL A 479 7.43 22.83 0.48
N GLY A 480 7.77 22.41 -0.74
CA GLY A 480 9.14 22.08 -1.15
C GLY A 480 9.39 22.40 -2.61
N LEU A 481 10.57 22.91 -2.88
CA LEU A 481 10.99 23.27 -4.24
C LEU A 481 11.83 22.14 -4.84
N LEU A 482 11.60 21.79 -6.10
CA LEU A 482 12.51 20.90 -6.82
C LEU A 482 13.87 21.60 -7.03
N PRO A 483 15.00 20.94 -6.78
CA PRO A 483 16.31 21.61 -6.77
C PRO A 483 16.82 22.05 -8.15
N GLU A 484 16.14 21.73 -9.22
CA GLU A 484 16.46 22.20 -10.58
C GLU A 484 15.20 22.44 -11.42
N ALA A 485 15.31 23.30 -12.42
CA ALA A 485 14.24 23.55 -13.37
C ALA A 485 14.05 22.35 -14.31
N VAL A 486 12.79 21.98 -14.55
CA VAL A 486 12.39 20.97 -15.52
C VAL A 486 11.73 21.67 -16.71
N ARG A 487 12.29 21.49 -17.92
CA ARG A 487 11.82 22.15 -19.14
C ARG A 487 11.69 23.67 -19.01
N GLY A 488 12.61 24.28 -18.27
CA GLY A 488 12.65 25.73 -18.05
C GLY A 488 11.65 26.27 -17.02
N GLN A 489 11.01 25.40 -16.25
CA GLN A 489 10.10 25.79 -15.16
C GLN A 489 10.54 25.12 -13.86
N TYR A 490 10.33 25.79 -12.72
CA TYR A 490 10.53 25.22 -11.39
C TYR A 490 9.24 24.57 -10.90
N LEU A 491 9.35 23.46 -10.14
CA LEU A 491 8.21 22.82 -9.49
C LEU A 491 8.21 23.14 -8.00
N LEU A 492 7.07 23.64 -7.52
CA LEU A 492 6.79 23.82 -6.11
C LEU A 492 5.78 22.75 -5.69
N TYR A 493 6.22 21.82 -4.84
CA TYR A 493 5.31 20.85 -4.21
C TYR A 493 4.69 21.46 -2.97
N HIS A 494 3.44 21.09 -2.68
CA HIS A 494 2.71 21.51 -1.49
C HIS A 494 1.61 20.51 -1.17
N ARG A 495 0.92 20.68 -0.02
CA ARG A 495 -0.12 19.74 0.41
C ARG A 495 -1.46 20.44 0.66
N VAL A 496 -2.43 20.15 -0.18
CA VAL A 496 -3.81 20.60 -0.07
C VAL A 496 -4.73 19.41 0.13
N SER A 497 -5.68 19.51 1.09
CA SER A 497 -6.69 18.47 1.35
C SER A 497 -6.11 17.06 1.55
N GLY A 498 -4.91 16.99 2.15
CA GLY A 498 -4.24 15.73 2.43
C GLY A 498 -3.55 15.06 1.22
N ARG A 499 -3.39 15.78 0.10
CA ARG A 499 -2.78 15.31 -1.15
C ARG A 499 -1.54 16.12 -1.48
N ILE A 500 -0.54 15.47 -2.06
CA ILE A 500 0.63 16.16 -2.63
C ILE A 500 0.23 16.72 -3.98
N CYS A 501 0.33 18.04 -4.10
CA CYS A 501 0.16 18.81 -5.33
C CYS A 501 1.49 19.39 -5.79
N ALA A 502 1.57 19.80 -7.06
CA ALA A 502 2.65 20.64 -7.57
C ALA A 502 2.10 21.77 -8.43
N ASP A 503 2.81 22.89 -8.40
CA ASP A 503 2.62 24.03 -9.29
C ASP A 503 3.89 24.30 -10.08
N LEU A 504 3.72 24.75 -11.33
CA LEU A 504 4.80 25.15 -12.23
C LEU A 504 5.06 26.65 -12.10
N LEU A 505 6.29 27.02 -11.77
CA LEU A 505 6.73 28.39 -11.59
C LEU A 505 7.64 28.82 -12.77
N PRO A 506 7.37 29.94 -13.42
CA PRO A 506 8.24 30.43 -14.50
C PRO A 506 9.59 30.94 -13.98
N ASP A 507 9.62 31.42 -12.75
CA ASP A 507 10.82 31.94 -12.07
C ASP A 507 10.70 31.77 -10.55
N LEU A 508 11.73 32.21 -9.82
CA LEU A 508 11.81 32.12 -8.36
C LEU A 508 11.61 33.51 -7.67
N THR A 509 10.84 34.40 -8.29
CA THR A 509 10.54 35.73 -7.72
C THR A 509 9.38 35.75 -6.73
N PHE A 510 8.51 34.73 -6.78
CA PHE A 510 7.37 34.53 -5.87
C PHE A 510 6.47 35.74 -5.69
N GLN A 511 6.21 36.49 -6.76
CA GLN A 511 5.40 37.71 -6.72
C GLN A 511 3.90 37.44 -6.46
N LYS A 512 3.45 36.22 -6.70
CA LYS A 512 2.07 35.77 -6.48
C LYS A 512 2.05 34.35 -5.93
N PRO A 513 1.09 34.04 -5.02
CA PRO A 513 0.84 32.67 -4.61
C PRO A 513 0.48 31.76 -5.79
N VAL A 514 0.78 30.48 -5.67
CA VAL A 514 0.36 29.45 -6.63
C VAL A 514 -1.17 29.34 -6.65
N SER A 515 -1.72 28.93 -7.78
CA SER A 515 -3.18 28.90 -7.97
C SER A 515 -3.69 27.60 -8.57
N ARG A 516 -2.78 26.70 -8.90
CA ARG A 516 -3.10 25.38 -9.48
C ARG A 516 -2.68 24.31 -8.49
N CYS A 517 -3.29 23.16 -8.59
CA CYS A 517 -2.87 21.97 -7.87
C CYS A 517 -2.87 20.83 -8.88
N ILE A 518 -1.71 20.56 -9.47
CA ILE A 518 -1.51 19.33 -10.23
C ILE A 518 -1.35 18.24 -9.18
N GLU A 519 -2.35 17.37 -9.02
CA GLU A 519 -2.25 16.27 -8.06
C GLU A 519 -1.15 15.30 -8.49
N ILE A 520 -0.17 15.12 -7.62
CA ILE A 520 0.94 14.17 -7.79
C ILE A 520 0.58 12.85 -7.13
N MET A 521 0.10 12.89 -5.89
CA MET A 521 -0.15 11.69 -5.11
C MET A 521 -1.17 11.94 -4.01
N GLY A 522 -2.18 11.04 -3.93
CA GLY A 522 -3.19 11.04 -2.88
C GLY A 522 -3.00 9.91 -1.84
N PRO A 523 -3.80 9.95 -0.75
CA PRO A 523 -3.90 8.86 0.21
C PRO A 523 -4.50 7.59 -0.44
N ARG A 524 -4.18 6.41 0.13
CA ARG A 524 -4.70 5.10 -0.32
C ARG A 524 -5.61 4.53 0.76
N ASP A 525 -6.89 4.49 0.52
CA ASP A 525 -7.88 3.95 1.48
C ASP A 525 -7.52 2.50 1.88
N GLY A 526 -7.61 2.21 3.19
CA GLY A 526 -7.26 0.89 3.74
C GLY A 526 -5.78 0.64 3.96
N MET A 527 -4.89 1.48 3.42
CA MET A 527 -3.45 1.35 3.60
C MET A 527 -2.93 2.22 4.76
N TRP A 528 -1.63 2.14 5.01
CA TRP A 528 -0.96 2.86 6.10
C TRP A 528 -0.95 4.39 5.93
N ASP A 529 -1.18 4.88 4.73
CA ASP A 529 -1.20 6.28 4.31
C ASP A 529 -2.61 6.75 3.89
N SER A 530 -3.64 6.24 4.56
CA SER A 530 -5.05 6.36 4.15
C SER A 530 -5.73 7.67 4.53
N LEU A 531 -5.12 8.54 5.34
CA LEU A 531 -5.74 9.80 5.75
C LEU A 531 -5.18 10.98 4.95
N LYS A 532 -3.86 11.08 4.88
CA LYS A 532 -3.15 12.15 4.17
C LYS A 532 -1.71 11.75 3.84
N VAL A 533 -1.17 12.39 2.82
CA VAL A 533 0.23 12.27 2.40
C VAL A 533 0.84 13.67 2.22
N GLY A 534 2.15 13.80 2.42
CA GLY A 534 2.88 15.04 2.19
C GLY A 534 4.35 14.74 1.92
N ILE A 535 5.06 15.62 1.23
CA ILE A 535 6.48 15.43 0.98
C ILE A 535 7.27 15.46 2.30
N ALA A 536 8.30 14.65 2.40
CA ALA A 536 9.30 14.77 3.46
C ALA A 536 10.24 15.96 3.12
N GLY A 537 11.43 15.72 2.65
CA GLY A 537 12.26 16.77 2.09
C GLY A 537 12.07 16.94 0.57
N PRO A 538 12.79 17.84 -0.05
CA PRO A 538 12.81 18.02 -1.51
C PRO A 538 13.17 16.71 -2.22
N PRO A 539 12.57 16.40 -3.39
CA PRO A 539 12.91 15.18 -4.13
C PRO A 539 14.38 15.12 -4.52
N ILE A 540 14.94 13.91 -4.49
CA ILE A 540 16.34 13.63 -4.80
C ILE A 540 16.44 13.17 -6.25
N LYS A 541 17.32 13.79 -7.03
CA LYS A 541 17.59 13.37 -8.41
C LYS A 541 18.25 11.99 -8.43
N VAL A 542 17.69 11.09 -9.23
CA VAL A 542 18.18 9.72 -9.42
C VAL A 542 18.16 9.37 -10.91
N GLU A 543 18.75 8.24 -11.28
CA GLU A 543 18.63 7.74 -12.64
C GLU A 543 17.15 7.44 -12.97
N GLY A 544 16.66 7.96 -14.08
CA GLY A 544 15.28 7.78 -14.52
C GLY A 544 14.23 8.72 -13.89
N GLY A 545 14.62 9.65 -13.00
CA GLY A 545 13.66 10.60 -12.42
C GLY A 545 14.03 11.14 -11.04
N TRP A 546 13.07 11.12 -10.11
CA TRP A 546 13.22 11.69 -8.78
C TRP A 546 12.75 10.74 -7.70
N LEU A 547 13.58 10.48 -6.70
CA LEU A 547 13.16 9.80 -5.48
C LEU A 547 12.44 10.79 -4.57
N LEU A 548 11.17 10.52 -4.28
CA LEU A 548 10.36 11.24 -3.31
C LEU A 548 10.24 10.40 -2.04
N VAL A 549 10.88 10.84 -0.96
CA VAL A 549 10.51 10.38 0.39
C VAL A 549 9.29 11.20 0.82
N TYR A 550 8.26 10.52 1.32
CA TYR A 550 7.03 11.17 1.73
C TYR A 550 6.55 10.64 3.08
N HIS A 551 5.80 11.42 3.82
CA HIS A 551 5.08 10.92 4.98
C HIS A 551 3.64 10.57 4.61
N GLY A 552 3.16 9.49 5.18
CA GLY A 552 1.78 9.06 5.12
C GLY A 552 1.19 8.95 6.52
N VAL A 553 -0.08 9.29 6.65
CA VAL A 553 -0.81 9.24 7.92
C VAL A 553 -2.00 8.31 7.77
N SER A 554 -2.12 7.36 8.68
CA SER A 554 -3.30 6.49 8.72
C SER A 554 -4.48 7.16 9.43
N ARG A 555 -5.69 6.63 9.25
CA ARG A 555 -6.90 7.09 9.98
C ARG A 555 -6.78 6.96 11.51
N ARG A 556 -5.75 6.25 12.02
CA ARG A 556 -5.39 6.18 13.44
C ARG A 556 -4.36 7.23 13.85
N SER A 557 -4.14 8.25 13.04
CA SER A 557 -3.19 9.36 13.26
C SER A 557 -1.74 8.91 13.46
N ARG A 558 -1.32 7.79 12.86
CA ARG A 558 0.06 7.32 12.90
C ARG A 558 0.81 7.80 11.68
N TYR A 559 1.89 8.53 11.90
CA TYR A 559 2.78 9.03 10.86
C TYR A 559 3.87 8.00 10.53
N ARG A 560 4.09 7.77 9.25
CA ARG A 560 5.12 6.88 8.71
C ARG A 560 5.76 7.49 7.48
N LEU A 561 6.96 7.02 7.11
CA LEU A 561 7.59 7.41 5.87
C LEU A 561 7.44 6.32 4.81
N GLY A 562 7.28 6.73 3.57
CA GLY A 562 7.28 5.90 2.37
C GLY A 562 8.21 6.47 1.31
N ALA A 563 8.39 5.74 0.22
CA ALA A 563 9.16 6.17 -0.93
C ALA A 563 8.36 6.01 -2.22
N ALA A 564 8.55 6.94 -3.14
CA ALA A 564 8.00 6.89 -4.49
C ALA A 564 9.05 7.32 -5.51
N LEU A 565 9.01 6.75 -6.70
CA LEU A 565 9.77 7.19 -7.85
C LEU A 565 8.87 8.06 -8.72
N LEU A 566 9.30 9.28 -8.98
CA LEU A 566 8.68 10.17 -9.94
C LEU A 566 9.44 10.10 -11.27
N ASP A 567 8.75 10.34 -12.36
CA ASP A 567 9.33 10.46 -13.69
C ASP A 567 10.30 11.67 -13.79
N PRO A 568 11.06 11.83 -14.89
CA PRO A 568 11.97 12.96 -15.04
C PRO A 568 11.28 14.33 -15.01
N SER A 569 9.98 14.42 -15.27
CA SER A 569 9.23 15.67 -15.14
C SER A 569 8.94 16.07 -13.68
N GLY A 570 9.06 15.12 -12.73
CA GLY A 570 8.72 15.30 -11.33
C GLY A 570 7.20 15.33 -11.04
N ILE A 571 6.37 15.03 -12.04
CA ILE A 571 4.90 15.16 -11.90
C ILE A 571 4.20 13.81 -11.83
N THR A 572 4.74 12.77 -12.48
CA THR A 572 4.10 11.46 -12.56
C THR A 572 4.74 10.47 -11.61
N VAL A 573 3.93 9.81 -10.78
CA VAL A 573 4.40 8.70 -9.94
C VAL A 573 4.56 7.45 -10.80
N VAL A 574 5.81 6.99 -10.96
CA VAL A 574 6.16 5.76 -11.67
C VAL A 574 5.90 4.53 -10.79
N SER A 575 6.26 4.65 -9.51
CA SER A 575 6.05 3.58 -8.52
C SER A 575 6.03 4.16 -7.10
N ARG A 576 5.41 3.42 -6.17
CA ARG A 576 5.24 3.81 -4.77
C ARG A 576 5.27 2.57 -3.88
N THR A 577 5.97 2.62 -2.76
CA THR A 577 6.06 1.50 -1.83
C THR A 577 4.68 1.10 -1.30
N ALA A 578 4.43 -0.21 -1.22
CA ALA A 578 3.18 -0.75 -0.68
C ALA A 578 3.16 -0.66 0.86
N ASP A 579 4.30 -0.93 1.49
CA ASP A 579 4.56 -0.81 2.92
C ASP A 579 5.38 0.45 3.25
N PRO A 580 5.35 0.95 4.50
CA PRO A 580 6.20 2.07 4.89
C PRO A 580 7.68 1.65 4.90
N ILE A 581 8.57 2.60 4.61
CA ILE A 581 10.01 2.41 4.74
C ILE A 581 10.52 2.69 6.17
N PHE A 582 9.69 3.37 7.00
CA PHE A 582 10.03 3.75 8.36
C PHE A 582 8.78 4.08 9.18
N GLU A 583 8.70 3.61 10.43
CA GLU A 583 7.58 3.87 11.35
C GLU A 583 8.06 4.09 12.79
N ALA A 584 7.23 4.75 13.61
CA ALA A 584 7.53 5.03 15.02
C ALA A 584 7.50 3.75 15.86
N VAL A 585 8.64 3.38 16.46
CA VAL A 585 8.79 2.20 17.34
C VAL A 585 9.52 2.51 18.63
N GLU A 586 10.40 3.52 18.65
CA GLU A 586 11.14 3.91 19.84
C GLU A 586 10.30 4.79 20.78
N SER A 587 10.61 4.79 22.07
CA SER A 587 9.86 5.56 23.06
C SER A 587 9.81 7.06 22.73
N TYR A 588 10.93 7.64 22.29
CA TYR A 588 11.02 9.06 21.91
C TYR A 588 10.26 9.41 20.60
N GLU A 589 9.79 8.41 19.87
CA GLU A 589 8.92 8.57 18.69
C GLU A 589 7.43 8.34 19.02
N GLN A 590 7.17 7.69 20.15
CA GLN A 590 5.83 7.35 20.61
C GLN A 590 5.29 8.36 21.62
N GLU A 591 6.17 9.05 22.36
CA GLU A 591 5.80 9.96 23.45
C GLU A 591 6.43 11.34 23.28
N GLY A 592 5.59 12.39 23.10
CA GLY A 592 6.03 13.77 22.93
C GLY A 592 4.85 14.74 22.80
N GLU A 593 5.02 15.81 22.04
CA GLU A 593 3.96 16.77 21.74
C GLU A 593 2.84 16.12 20.89
N VAL A 594 3.21 15.21 19.97
CA VAL A 594 2.29 14.39 19.19
C VAL A 594 2.77 12.94 19.23
N SER A 595 1.92 12.03 19.69
CA SER A 595 2.28 10.62 19.85
C SER A 595 2.37 9.86 18.52
N HIS A 596 3.28 8.86 18.43
CA HIS A 596 3.44 7.98 17.28
C HIS A 596 3.76 8.71 15.97
N VAL A 597 4.73 9.62 16.00
CA VAL A 597 5.16 10.44 14.86
C VAL A 597 6.61 10.18 14.51
N VAL A 598 6.85 9.86 13.24
CA VAL A 598 8.12 10.05 12.54
C VAL A 598 7.84 10.93 11.33
N PHE A 599 8.39 12.15 11.33
CA PHE A 599 8.11 13.18 10.31
C PHE A 599 9.43 13.80 9.82
N SER A 600 9.64 13.83 8.52
CA SER A 600 10.89 14.33 7.94
C SER A 600 10.63 15.56 7.07
N CYS A 601 11.58 16.49 7.10
CA CYS A 601 11.66 17.66 6.23
C CYS A 601 12.97 17.71 5.43
N GLY A 602 13.92 16.82 5.69
CA GLY A 602 15.22 16.87 5.04
C GLY A 602 15.92 15.52 4.96
N GLN A 603 16.60 15.33 3.85
CA GLN A 603 17.47 14.19 3.59
C GLN A 603 18.74 14.63 2.86
N VAL A 604 19.80 13.84 3.00
CA VAL A 604 21.08 14.01 2.34
C VAL A 604 21.52 12.67 1.77
N VAL A 605 22.14 12.68 0.59
CA VAL A 605 22.76 11.50 -0.02
C VAL A 605 24.26 11.66 -0.07
N ARG A 606 25.00 10.65 0.41
CA ARG A 606 26.47 10.58 0.30
C ARG A 606 26.86 9.20 -0.20
N GLY A 607 27.38 9.13 -1.43
CA GLY A 607 27.57 7.85 -2.10
C GLY A 607 26.26 7.11 -2.25
N ASP A 608 26.19 5.88 -1.74
CA ASP A 608 24.96 5.08 -1.71
C ASP A 608 24.13 5.24 -0.41
N THR A 609 24.58 6.08 0.53
CA THR A 609 23.88 6.24 1.81
C THR A 609 22.89 7.40 1.74
N LEU A 610 21.63 7.10 1.94
CA LEU A 610 20.57 8.06 2.20
C LEU A 610 20.46 8.30 3.71
N TYR A 611 20.61 9.55 4.15
CA TYR A 611 20.37 10.04 5.51
C TYR A 611 19.01 10.74 5.53
N VAL A 612 18.09 10.29 6.37
CA VAL A 612 16.77 10.89 6.57
C VAL A 612 16.72 11.46 7.99
N TYR A 613 16.67 12.78 8.10
CA TYR A 613 16.51 13.47 9.37
C TYR A 613 15.04 13.62 9.69
N TYR A 614 14.63 13.16 10.89
CA TYR A 614 13.21 13.11 11.24
C TYR A 614 12.93 13.60 12.67
N GLY A 615 11.78 14.22 12.84
CA GLY A 615 11.22 14.52 14.15
C GLY A 615 10.57 13.28 14.75
N GLY A 616 10.93 12.97 16.00
CA GLY A 616 10.29 11.96 16.83
C GLY A 616 9.27 12.59 17.75
N ALA A 617 7.99 12.17 17.65
CA ALA A 617 6.87 12.64 18.49
C ALA A 617 6.75 14.17 18.60
N ASP A 618 7.17 14.92 17.55
CA ASP A 618 7.25 16.39 17.51
C ASP A 618 8.05 17.02 18.67
N LYS A 619 9.07 16.31 19.15
CA LYS A 619 9.84 16.73 20.32
C LYS A 619 11.35 16.71 20.12
N VAL A 620 11.87 15.69 19.47
CA VAL A 620 13.30 15.45 19.28
C VAL A 620 13.64 15.26 17.82
N LEU A 621 14.91 15.43 17.44
CA LEU A 621 15.43 15.12 16.12
C LEU A 621 16.23 13.82 16.15
N GLY A 622 15.92 12.92 15.23
CA GLY A 622 16.67 11.71 14.93
C GLY A 622 17.19 11.67 13.51
N VAL A 623 18.03 10.70 13.22
CA VAL A 623 18.49 10.36 11.87
C VAL A 623 18.38 8.85 11.63
N ALA A 624 17.90 8.48 10.43
CA ALA A 624 17.91 7.10 9.95
C ALA A 624 18.68 7.03 8.64
N THR A 625 19.38 5.91 8.39
CA THR A 625 20.19 5.71 7.20
C THR A 625 19.80 4.45 6.45
N GLY A 626 19.93 4.45 5.14
CA GLY A 626 19.70 3.30 4.29
C GLY A 626 20.46 3.37 2.97
N SER A 627 20.50 2.25 2.24
CA SER A 627 21.09 2.20 0.91
C SER A 627 20.12 2.80 -0.12
N LEU A 628 20.56 3.82 -0.84
CA LEU A 628 19.80 4.45 -1.91
C LEU A 628 19.53 3.45 -3.04
N SER A 629 20.54 2.69 -3.45
CA SER A 629 20.42 1.67 -4.50
C SER A 629 19.44 0.56 -4.12
N HIS A 630 19.39 0.16 -2.84
CA HIS A 630 18.40 -0.81 -2.35
C HIS A 630 16.97 -0.26 -2.45
N ILE A 631 16.75 1.00 -2.03
CA ILE A 631 15.44 1.66 -2.13
C ILE A 631 15.03 1.78 -3.62
N LEU A 632 15.93 2.20 -4.49
CA LEU A 632 15.66 2.34 -5.91
C LEU A 632 15.38 0.98 -6.58
N SER A 633 16.12 -0.07 -6.21
CA SER A 633 15.90 -1.41 -6.77
C SER A 633 14.50 -1.96 -6.49
N ALA A 634 13.88 -1.58 -5.38
CA ALA A 634 12.50 -1.94 -5.09
C ALA A 634 11.49 -1.07 -5.87
N LEU A 635 11.86 0.19 -6.14
CA LEU A 635 11.01 1.13 -6.88
C LEU A 635 11.10 0.97 -8.40
N THR A 636 12.19 0.44 -8.93
CA THR A 636 12.37 0.11 -10.35
C THR A 636 12.06 -1.34 -10.67
#